data_9b96eb9869c8a587722494c8cb8eb990
#
_entry.id   9b96eb9869c8a587722494c8cb8eb990
#
_cell.length_a   1.000
_cell.length_b   1.000
_cell.length_c   1.000
_cell.angle_alpha   90.00
_cell.angle_beta   90.00
_cell.angle_gamma   90.00
#
_symmetry.space_group_name_H-M   'P 1'
#
loop_
_entity.id
_entity.type
_entity.pdbx_description
1 polymer ?
#
loop_
_entity_poly.entity_id
_entity_poly.type
_entity_poly.pdbx_seq_one_letter_code
_entity_poly.pdbx_strand_id
1 'polypeptide(L)'
;MRIGIGSDQSGSECKEGLKARLIAQGHAAEDVSMRDRQRIDYQSITGELSSAIYAGRVERGVLICSRAIGACVMANKHPGVRAALCHDLNSARQGVQDDGMNLLVMCGYGLTPDWACEVVSVFINSMYSPGEKAFGIPPRRLARIVEHIRKNLDTPLAVGTLSRIAEMSQSHFSKMFKLSTGLAPHQFVLQERINRSKELLRQDDTKIVDVALEVGFENQAHFTTVFGNLVGMTPRQFQRSSDYETPVM
;
A
#
# COMPACT_ATOMS: atom_id res chain seq x y z
N MET A 1 -21.18 -0.61 3.63
CA MET A 1 -19.87 -0.18 3.08
C MET A 1 -19.89 1.33 2.88
N ARG A 2 -18.76 2.01 3.09
CA ARG A 2 -18.59 3.44 2.78
C ARG A 2 -17.96 3.57 1.39
N ILE A 3 -18.65 4.26 0.49
CA ILE A 3 -18.26 4.36 -0.91
C ILE A 3 -18.09 5.85 -1.26
N GLY A 4 -16.91 6.21 -1.76
CA GLY A 4 -16.66 7.53 -2.33
C GLY A 4 -17.12 7.57 -3.79
N ILE A 5 -17.83 8.62 -4.18
CA ILE A 5 -18.28 8.79 -5.56
C ILE A 5 -17.83 10.16 -6.05
N GLY A 6 -17.29 10.20 -7.26
CA GLY A 6 -16.93 11.44 -7.93
C GLY A 6 -17.20 11.40 -9.42
N SER A 7 -17.50 12.54 -10.00
CA SER A 7 -17.61 12.69 -11.45
C SER A 7 -17.24 14.08 -11.91
N ASP A 8 -16.69 14.19 -13.12
CA ASP A 8 -16.72 15.45 -13.87
C ASP A 8 -18.10 15.64 -14.53
N GLN A 9 -18.24 16.69 -15.33
CA GLN A 9 -19.51 17.00 -15.97
C GLN A 9 -20.04 15.86 -16.86
N SER A 10 -19.16 15.07 -17.48
CA SER A 10 -19.56 13.97 -18.38
C SER A 10 -20.24 12.80 -17.66
N GLY A 11 -19.95 12.62 -16.37
CA GLY A 11 -20.51 11.55 -15.55
C GLY A 11 -21.56 11.99 -14.54
N SER A 12 -21.97 13.26 -14.54
CA SER A 12 -22.79 13.84 -13.48
C SER A 12 -24.16 13.15 -13.33
N GLU A 13 -24.85 12.87 -14.42
CA GLU A 13 -26.15 12.18 -14.42
C GLU A 13 -26.01 10.76 -13.87
N CYS A 14 -25.02 10.00 -14.37
CA CYS A 14 -24.75 8.64 -13.88
C CYS A 14 -24.38 8.63 -12.41
N LYS A 15 -23.62 9.62 -11.93
CA LYS A 15 -23.24 9.75 -10.51
C LYS A 15 -24.46 9.94 -9.61
N GLU A 16 -25.38 10.83 -9.97
CA GLU A 16 -26.58 11.07 -9.14
C GLU A 16 -27.50 9.82 -9.07
N GLY A 17 -27.73 9.17 -10.22
CA GLY A 17 -28.47 7.93 -10.25
C GLY A 17 -27.83 6.80 -9.43
N LEU A 18 -26.52 6.66 -9.56
CA LEU A 18 -25.72 5.70 -8.80
C LEU A 18 -25.77 5.96 -7.29
N LYS A 19 -25.60 7.23 -6.89
CA LYS A 19 -25.63 7.64 -5.47
C LYS A 19 -26.97 7.28 -4.82
N ALA A 20 -28.09 7.60 -5.47
CA ALA A 20 -29.42 7.28 -5.00
C ALA A 20 -29.60 5.76 -4.82
N ARG A 21 -29.12 4.95 -5.78
CA ARG A 21 -29.23 3.49 -5.75
C ARG A 21 -28.37 2.87 -4.64
N LEU A 22 -27.15 3.35 -4.43
CA LEU A 22 -26.26 2.87 -3.37
C LEU A 22 -26.85 3.15 -1.97
N ILE A 23 -27.43 4.34 -1.77
CA ILE A 23 -28.12 4.68 -0.51
C ILE A 23 -29.31 3.76 -0.29
N ALA A 24 -30.11 3.50 -1.33
CA ALA A 24 -31.26 2.58 -1.25
C ALA A 24 -30.85 1.12 -0.91
N GLN A 25 -29.63 0.73 -1.29
CA GLN A 25 -29.02 -0.57 -0.94
C GLN A 25 -28.37 -0.61 0.44
N GLY A 26 -28.47 0.47 1.23
CA GLY A 26 -27.91 0.53 2.58
C GLY A 26 -26.43 0.86 2.65
N HIS A 27 -25.82 1.39 1.58
CA HIS A 27 -24.45 1.86 1.57
C HIS A 27 -24.36 3.34 1.97
N ALA A 28 -23.27 3.74 2.64
CA ALA A 28 -22.96 5.14 2.86
C ALA A 28 -22.20 5.69 1.63
N ALA A 29 -22.83 6.58 0.87
CA ALA A 29 -22.26 7.17 -0.34
C ALA A 29 -21.77 8.60 -0.05
N GLU A 30 -20.44 8.81 -0.09
CA GLU A 30 -19.78 10.13 0.04
C GLU A 30 -19.52 10.73 -1.35
N ASP A 31 -20.16 11.85 -1.67
CA ASP A 31 -19.89 12.60 -2.91
C ASP A 31 -18.69 13.52 -2.69
N VAL A 32 -17.56 13.18 -3.31
CA VAL A 32 -16.33 13.97 -3.20
C VAL A 32 -16.24 15.10 -4.22
N SER A 33 -17.14 15.15 -5.21
CA SER A 33 -17.15 16.22 -6.21
C SER A 33 -17.65 17.56 -5.65
N MET A 34 -18.31 17.56 -4.49
CA MET A 34 -19.00 18.74 -3.96
C MET A 34 -18.16 19.63 -3.04
N ARG A 35 -16.93 19.26 -2.70
CA ARG A 35 -16.15 20.01 -1.69
C ARG A 35 -15.59 21.35 -2.18
N ASP A 36 -15.42 21.53 -3.48
CA ASP A 36 -14.95 22.81 -4.01
C ASP A 36 -15.79 23.23 -5.22
N ARG A 37 -16.53 24.32 -5.07
CA ARG A 37 -17.47 24.84 -6.10
C ARG A 37 -16.78 25.48 -7.30
N GLN A 38 -15.43 25.53 -7.34
CA GLN A 38 -14.73 26.39 -8.32
C GLN A 38 -14.23 25.70 -9.58
N ARG A 39 -14.03 24.42 -9.66
CA ARG A 39 -13.77 23.68 -10.92
C ARG A 39 -13.74 22.19 -10.67
N ILE A 40 -14.76 21.51 -11.13
CA ILE A 40 -14.85 20.05 -11.04
C ILE A 40 -14.04 19.47 -12.22
N ASP A 41 -12.72 19.39 -12.09
CA ASP A 41 -11.89 18.66 -13.03
C ASP A 41 -11.60 17.24 -12.52
N TYR A 42 -11.33 16.33 -13.46
CA TYR A 42 -11.07 14.93 -13.11
C TYR A 42 -9.83 14.75 -12.21
N GLN A 43 -8.87 15.68 -12.25
CA GLN A 43 -7.64 15.61 -11.48
C GLN A 43 -7.91 15.85 -10.00
N SER A 44 -8.63 16.91 -9.67
CA SER A 44 -9.03 17.24 -8.30
C SER A 44 -9.88 16.13 -7.68
N ILE A 45 -10.85 15.60 -8.44
CA ILE A 45 -11.74 14.53 -7.99
C ILE A 45 -10.94 13.23 -7.75
N THR A 46 -10.01 12.90 -8.67
CA THR A 46 -9.14 11.73 -8.52
C THR A 46 -8.27 11.83 -7.27
N GLY A 47 -7.68 13.01 -7.01
CA GLY A 47 -6.89 13.27 -5.82
C GLY A 47 -7.70 13.12 -4.54
N GLU A 48 -8.92 13.68 -4.49
CA GLU A 48 -9.79 13.60 -3.33
C GLU A 48 -10.26 12.16 -3.06
N LEU A 49 -10.70 11.41 -4.08
CA LEU A 49 -11.04 9.98 -3.94
C LEU A 49 -9.84 9.16 -3.47
N SER A 50 -8.67 9.39 -4.04
CA SER A 50 -7.45 8.70 -3.65
C SER A 50 -7.09 8.98 -2.18
N SER A 51 -7.19 10.23 -1.76
CA SER A 51 -6.98 10.65 -0.37
C SER A 51 -8.02 10.05 0.58
N ALA A 52 -9.28 9.98 0.16
CA ALA A 52 -10.35 9.36 0.95
C ALA A 52 -10.14 7.86 1.16
N ILE A 53 -9.68 7.15 0.12
CA ILE A 53 -9.31 5.72 0.20
C ILE A 53 -8.09 5.54 1.11
N TYR A 54 -7.05 6.34 0.90
CA TYR A 54 -5.81 6.26 1.70
C TYR A 54 -6.08 6.53 3.19
N ALA A 55 -6.87 7.56 3.49
CA ALA A 55 -7.26 7.89 4.87
C ALA A 55 -8.26 6.90 5.48
N GLY A 56 -8.85 5.96 4.70
CA GLY A 56 -9.88 5.02 5.12
C GLY A 56 -11.22 5.67 5.44
N ARG A 57 -11.48 6.87 4.94
CA ARG A 57 -12.80 7.49 5.00
C ARG A 57 -13.80 6.67 4.19
N VAL A 58 -13.37 6.19 3.03
CA VAL A 58 -14.14 5.27 2.19
C VAL A 58 -13.38 3.97 1.98
N GLU A 59 -14.12 2.89 1.80
CA GLU A 59 -13.57 1.55 1.57
C GLU A 59 -13.31 1.30 0.08
N ARG A 60 -14.16 1.86 -0.77
CA ARG A 60 -14.05 1.83 -2.24
C ARG A 60 -14.44 3.16 -2.85
N GLY A 61 -13.88 3.44 -4.03
CA GLY A 61 -14.19 4.64 -4.81
C GLY A 61 -14.79 4.30 -6.16
N VAL A 62 -15.65 5.18 -6.68
CA VAL A 62 -16.17 5.16 -8.05
C VAL A 62 -15.93 6.53 -8.66
N LEU A 63 -15.26 6.57 -9.79
CA LEU A 63 -14.99 7.79 -10.55
C LEU A 63 -15.56 7.66 -11.97
N ILE A 64 -16.41 8.61 -12.36
CA ILE A 64 -16.97 8.67 -13.71
C ILE A 64 -16.48 9.97 -14.36
N CYS A 65 -15.65 9.87 -15.37
CA CYS A 65 -15.06 11.07 -15.98
C CYS A 65 -14.73 10.89 -17.47
N SER A 66 -14.56 12.02 -18.16
CA SER A 66 -14.21 12.05 -19.59
C SER A 66 -12.80 11.52 -19.87
N ARG A 67 -11.87 11.68 -18.94
CA ARG A 67 -10.46 11.28 -19.07
C ARG A 67 -10.10 10.07 -18.20
N ALA A 68 -10.90 9.03 -18.28
CA ALA A 68 -10.83 7.84 -17.43
C ALA A 68 -9.43 7.19 -17.39
N ILE A 69 -8.71 7.09 -18.52
CA ILE A 69 -7.34 6.56 -18.55
C ILE A 69 -6.38 7.44 -17.73
N GLY A 70 -6.44 8.76 -17.93
CA GLY A 70 -5.61 9.71 -17.17
C GLY A 70 -5.91 9.68 -15.68
N ALA A 71 -7.16 9.51 -15.30
CA ALA A 71 -7.59 9.33 -13.92
C ALA A 71 -7.01 8.05 -13.30
N CYS A 72 -7.05 6.91 -14.01
CA CYS A 72 -6.42 5.66 -13.54
C CYS A 72 -4.91 5.82 -13.31
N VAL A 73 -4.20 6.41 -14.28
CA VAL A 73 -2.75 6.64 -14.17
C VAL A 73 -2.42 7.53 -12.97
N MET A 74 -3.21 8.58 -12.76
CA MET A 74 -3.02 9.49 -11.62
C MET A 74 -3.34 8.81 -10.29
N ALA A 75 -4.47 8.13 -10.20
CA ALA A 75 -4.93 7.47 -8.98
C ALA A 75 -3.91 6.41 -8.49
N ASN A 76 -3.34 5.63 -9.42
CA ASN A 76 -2.37 4.58 -9.09
C ASN A 76 -1.01 5.11 -8.61
N LYS A 77 -0.76 6.42 -8.67
CA LYS A 77 0.41 7.05 -8.03
C LYS A 77 0.20 7.29 -6.52
N HIS A 78 -1.03 7.19 -6.03
CA HIS A 78 -1.33 7.33 -4.61
C HIS A 78 -1.16 6.01 -3.86
N PRO A 79 -0.46 6.01 -2.71
CA PRO A 79 -0.31 4.81 -1.89
C PRO A 79 -1.66 4.19 -1.52
N GLY A 80 -1.77 2.88 -1.64
CA GLY A 80 -2.96 2.13 -1.26
C GLY A 80 -4.13 2.19 -2.26
N VAL A 81 -4.02 2.96 -3.34
CA VAL A 81 -5.02 3.01 -4.41
C VAL A 81 -4.66 2.00 -5.50
N ARG A 82 -5.63 1.23 -5.91
CA ARG A 82 -5.59 0.32 -7.06
C ARG A 82 -6.78 0.63 -7.93
N ALA A 83 -6.54 1.49 -8.91
CA ALA A 83 -7.54 1.99 -9.84
C ALA A 83 -7.49 1.24 -11.17
N ALA A 84 -8.64 0.85 -11.69
CA ALA A 84 -8.74 0.34 -13.04
C ALA A 84 -9.95 0.92 -13.78
N LEU A 85 -9.77 1.08 -15.09
CA LEU A 85 -10.84 1.44 -16.01
C LEU A 85 -11.60 0.17 -16.38
N CYS A 86 -12.88 0.13 -16.06
CA CYS A 86 -13.74 -1.00 -16.42
C CYS A 86 -14.94 -0.53 -17.25
N HIS A 87 -15.26 -1.33 -18.27
CA HIS A 87 -16.40 -1.10 -19.18
C HIS A 87 -17.46 -2.19 -19.09
N ASP A 88 -17.15 -3.29 -18.40
CA ASP A 88 -17.98 -4.48 -18.34
C ASP A 88 -17.95 -5.13 -16.95
N LEU A 89 -18.90 -6.04 -16.72
CA LEU A 89 -19.10 -6.72 -15.44
C LEU A 89 -17.92 -7.64 -15.08
N ASN A 90 -17.28 -8.23 -16.09
CA ASN A 90 -16.20 -9.20 -15.86
C ASN A 90 -14.92 -8.48 -15.40
N SER A 91 -14.53 -7.39 -16.09
CA SER A 91 -13.38 -6.59 -15.68
C SER A 91 -13.57 -5.97 -14.29
N ALA A 92 -14.80 -5.54 -13.94
CA ALA A 92 -15.11 -5.04 -12.61
C ALA A 92 -14.97 -6.12 -11.53
N ARG A 93 -15.41 -7.35 -11.83
CA ARG A 93 -15.29 -8.52 -10.94
C ARG A 93 -13.83 -8.94 -10.77
N GLN A 94 -13.13 -9.20 -11.86
CA GLN A 94 -11.74 -9.65 -11.84
C GLN A 94 -10.82 -8.63 -11.21
N GLY A 95 -10.98 -7.35 -11.52
CA GLY A 95 -10.19 -6.29 -10.91
C GLY A 95 -10.28 -6.29 -9.38
N VAL A 96 -11.44 -6.63 -8.81
CA VAL A 96 -11.57 -6.80 -7.35
C VAL A 96 -11.02 -8.14 -6.90
N GLN A 97 -11.44 -9.23 -7.53
CA GLN A 97 -11.12 -10.59 -7.05
C GLN A 97 -9.63 -10.91 -7.15
N ASP A 98 -9.02 -10.58 -8.29
CA ASP A 98 -7.64 -10.95 -8.59
C ASP A 98 -6.65 -9.86 -8.17
N ASP A 99 -7.00 -8.59 -8.41
CA ASP A 99 -6.08 -7.46 -8.29
C ASP A 99 -6.36 -6.57 -7.06
N GLY A 100 -7.44 -6.84 -6.33
CA GLY A 100 -7.84 -6.09 -5.16
C GLY A 100 -8.19 -4.63 -5.46
N MET A 101 -8.72 -4.35 -6.65
CA MET A 101 -9.15 -3.02 -7.08
C MET A 101 -10.07 -2.37 -6.05
N ASN A 102 -9.76 -1.13 -5.67
CA ASN A 102 -10.53 -0.36 -4.71
C ASN A 102 -10.99 1.01 -5.25
N LEU A 103 -10.61 1.34 -6.49
CA LEU A 103 -11.13 2.49 -7.23
C LEU A 103 -11.53 2.05 -8.63
N LEU A 104 -12.83 2.01 -8.87
CA LEU A 104 -13.41 1.78 -10.19
C LEU A 104 -13.46 3.11 -10.95
N VAL A 105 -12.91 3.15 -12.16
CA VAL A 105 -13.01 4.30 -13.06
C VAL A 105 -13.82 3.92 -14.29
N MET A 106 -14.76 4.77 -14.67
CA MET A 106 -15.59 4.60 -15.88
C MET A 106 -15.51 5.85 -16.76
N CYS A 107 -15.57 5.62 -18.08
CA CYS A 107 -15.68 6.72 -19.04
C CYS A 107 -17.12 7.24 -19.05
N GLY A 108 -17.31 8.55 -18.84
CA GLY A 108 -18.65 9.16 -18.81
C GLY A 108 -19.32 9.27 -20.17
N TYR A 109 -18.56 9.24 -21.27
CA TYR A 109 -19.12 9.32 -22.62
C TYR A 109 -19.83 8.01 -23.00
N GLY A 110 -21.11 8.10 -23.34
CA GLY A 110 -21.93 6.95 -23.74
C GLY A 110 -22.32 6.01 -22.60
N LEU A 111 -21.98 6.37 -21.35
CA LEU A 111 -22.35 5.61 -20.17
C LEU A 111 -23.80 5.92 -19.79
N THR A 112 -24.62 4.89 -19.67
CA THR A 112 -26.01 5.03 -19.16
C THR A 112 -26.03 4.81 -17.63
N PRO A 113 -26.94 5.49 -16.90
CA PRO A 113 -27.06 5.28 -15.45
C PRO A 113 -27.32 3.83 -15.05
N ASP A 114 -28.13 3.10 -15.81
CA ASP A 114 -28.41 1.68 -15.50
C ASP A 114 -27.19 0.81 -15.67
N TRP A 115 -26.42 0.97 -16.76
CA TRP A 115 -25.20 0.22 -16.97
C TRP A 115 -24.11 0.55 -15.91
N ALA A 116 -23.98 1.83 -15.56
CA ALA A 116 -23.10 2.24 -14.49
C ALA A 116 -23.46 1.54 -13.16
N CYS A 117 -24.74 1.48 -12.84
CA CYS A 117 -25.23 0.80 -11.65
C CYS A 117 -24.96 -0.71 -11.66
N GLU A 118 -25.07 -1.39 -12.80
CA GLU A 118 -24.76 -2.82 -12.93
C GLU A 118 -23.27 -3.09 -12.69
N VAL A 119 -22.39 -2.33 -13.36
CA VAL A 119 -20.93 -2.46 -13.22
C VAL A 119 -20.49 -2.17 -11.77
N VAL A 120 -21.02 -1.09 -11.17
CA VAL A 120 -20.71 -0.74 -9.79
C VAL A 120 -21.25 -1.78 -8.81
N SER A 121 -22.45 -2.34 -9.05
CA SER A 121 -22.98 -3.41 -8.21
C SER A 121 -22.06 -4.62 -8.18
N VAL A 122 -21.50 -5.04 -9.31
CA VAL A 122 -20.52 -6.11 -9.36
C VAL A 122 -19.24 -5.72 -8.63
N PHE A 123 -18.74 -4.50 -8.84
CA PHE A 123 -17.55 -3.98 -8.18
C PHE A 123 -17.68 -4.00 -6.65
N ILE A 124 -18.80 -3.53 -6.08
CA ILE A 124 -18.98 -3.44 -4.62
C ILE A 124 -19.29 -4.79 -3.95
N ASN A 125 -19.93 -5.72 -4.67
CA ASN A 125 -20.28 -7.03 -4.15
C ASN A 125 -19.20 -8.09 -4.36
N SER A 126 -18.19 -7.83 -5.20
CA SER A 126 -17.05 -8.73 -5.37
C SER A 126 -16.14 -8.67 -4.15
N MET A 127 -15.63 -9.82 -3.73
CA MET A 127 -14.69 -9.92 -2.62
C MET A 127 -13.28 -10.18 -3.18
N TYR A 128 -12.28 -9.49 -2.61
CA TYR A 128 -10.90 -9.78 -2.92
C TYR A 128 -10.56 -11.20 -2.44
N SER A 129 -10.22 -12.04 -3.39
CA SER A 129 -9.76 -13.40 -3.15
C SER A 129 -8.42 -13.55 -3.88
N PRO A 130 -7.32 -13.21 -3.23
CA PRO A 130 -6.02 -13.25 -3.88
C PRO A 130 -5.71 -14.67 -4.34
N GLY A 131 -5.90 -14.90 -5.63
CA GLY A 131 -5.40 -16.08 -6.32
C GLY A 131 -3.85 -16.04 -6.41
N GLU A 132 -3.25 -16.97 -7.14
CA GLU A 132 -1.78 -17.02 -7.32
C GLU A 132 -1.15 -15.76 -7.95
N LYS A 133 -1.96 -14.83 -8.46
CA LYS A 133 -1.55 -13.57 -9.10
C LYS A 133 -1.57 -12.33 -8.20
N ALA A 134 -1.70 -12.50 -6.88
CA ALA A 134 -1.77 -11.37 -5.96
C ALA A 134 -0.52 -10.46 -6.05
N PHE A 135 -0.75 -9.14 -6.20
CA PHE A 135 0.30 -8.11 -6.27
C PHE A 135 0.93 -7.79 -4.90
N GLY A 136 1.15 -8.80 -4.06
CA GLY A 136 1.76 -8.62 -2.74
C GLY A 136 0.79 -8.27 -1.62
N ILE A 137 1.33 -7.80 -0.49
CA ILE A 137 0.58 -7.42 0.71
C ILE A 137 0.01 -6.00 0.53
N PRO A 138 -1.28 -5.76 0.87
CA PRO A 138 -1.86 -4.42 0.81
C PRO A 138 -0.99 -3.38 1.57
N PRO A 139 -0.78 -2.16 1.03
CA PRO A 139 0.18 -1.19 1.57
C PRO A 139 0.00 -0.88 3.06
N ARG A 140 -1.22 -0.72 3.55
CA ARG A 140 -1.49 -0.47 4.99
C ARG A 140 -1.09 -1.66 5.86
N ARG A 141 -1.37 -2.88 5.40
CA ARG A 141 -1.00 -4.10 6.12
C ARG A 141 0.51 -4.29 6.07
N LEU A 142 1.15 -4.02 4.94
CA LEU A 142 2.61 -4.03 4.80
C LEU A 142 3.25 -3.01 5.74
N ALA A 143 2.75 -1.77 5.79
CA ALA A 143 3.25 -0.74 6.69
C ALA A 143 3.19 -1.16 8.17
N ARG A 144 2.08 -1.78 8.62
CA ARG A 144 1.95 -2.33 9.99
C ARG A 144 2.99 -3.42 10.27
N ILE A 145 3.24 -4.30 9.29
CA ILE A 145 4.24 -5.38 9.43
C ILE A 145 5.64 -4.80 9.51
N VAL A 146 5.99 -3.86 8.63
CA VAL A 146 7.30 -3.19 8.62
C VAL A 146 7.52 -2.40 9.92
N GLU A 147 6.50 -1.68 10.39
CA GLU A 147 6.54 -0.98 11.68
C GLU A 147 6.77 -1.94 12.85
N HIS A 148 6.06 -3.08 12.85
CA HIS A 148 6.27 -4.12 13.87
C HIS A 148 7.69 -4.68 13.83
N ILE A 149 8.24 -4.95 12.64
CA ILE A 149 9.63 -5.40 12.47
C ILE A 149 10.59 -4.37 13.08
N ARG A 150 10.45 -3.10 12.71
CA ARG A 150 11.35 -2.02 13.17
C ARG A 150 11.31 -1.77 14.66
N LYS A 151 10.14 -1.96 15.30
CA LYS A 151 9.97 -1.80 16.75
C LYS A 151 10.50 -2.98 17.57
N ASN A 152 10.74 -4.13 16.95
CA ASN A 152 11.07 -5.37 17.67
C ASN A 152 12.31 -6.06 17.07
N LEU A 153 13.30 -5.29 16.57
CA LEU A 153 14.50 -5.84 15.93
C LEU A 153 15.36 -6.66 16.89
N ASP A 154 15.31 -6.36 18.17
CA ASP A 154 16.00 -7.03 19.27
C ASP A 154 15.44 -8.42 19.61
N THR A 155 14.23 -8.73 19.13
CA THR A 155 13.53 -9.98 19.45
C THR A 155 13.55 -10.99 18.30
N PRO A 156 13.25 -12.28 18.54
CA PRO A 156 13.06 -13.26 17.49
C PRO A 156 11.83 -12.93 16.63
N LEU A 157 12.06 -12.46 15.42
CA LEU A 157 11.01 -12.15 14.44
C LEU A 157 10.74 -13.35 13.53
N ALA A 158 10.05 -14.36 14.07
CA ALA A 158 9.68 -15.54 13.31
C ALA A 158 8.64 -15.24 12.24
N VAL A 159 8.75 -15.90 11.08
CA VAL A 159 7.78 -15.80 9.98
C VAL A 159 6.35 -16.07 10.45
N GLY A 160 6.16 -17.00 11.39
CA GLY A 160 4.85 -17.28 11.98
C GLY A 160 4.22 -16.12 12.76
N THR A 161 5.03 -15.27 13.39
CA THR A 161 4.53 -14.05 14.05
C THR A 161 4.11 -13.01 13.03
N LEU A 162 4.94 -12.77 12.03
CA LEU A 162 4.66 -11.80 10.96
C LEU A 162 3.46 -12.22 10.11
N SER A 163 3.31 -13.52 9.84
CA SER A 163 2.17 -14.05 9.07
C SER A 163 0.84 -13.89 9.81
N ARG A 164 0.84 -14.00 11.15
CA ARG A 164 -0.35 -13.73 11.97
C ARG A 164 -0.76 -12.25 11.92
N ILE A 165 0.21 -11.32 11.97
CA ILE A 165 -0.06 -9.88 11.81
C ILE A 165 -0.62 -9.58 10.42
N ALA A 166 -0.14 -10.34 9.41
CA ALA A 166 -0.61 -10.25 8.03
C ALA A 166 -1.97 -10.94 7.81
N GLU A 167 -2.47 -11.72 8.79
CA GLU A 167 -3.68 -12.55 8.65
C GLU A 167 -3.57 -13.53 7.46
N MET A 168 -2.40 -14.15 7.31
CA MET A 168 -2.07 -15.06 6.21
C MET A 168 -1.43 -16.34 6.72
N SER A 169 -1.46 -17.43 5.93
CA SER A 169 -0.61 -18.59 6.18
C SER A 169 0.86 -18.21 5.97
N GLN A 170 1.80 -18.91 6.64
CA GLN A 170 3.24 -18.59 6.53
C GLN A 170 3.77 -18.68 5.10
N SER A 171 3.33 -19.68 4.35
CA SER A 171 3.73 -19.87 2.94
C SER A 171 3.24 -18.72 2.06
N HIS A 172 1.96 -18.38 2.18
CA HIS A 172 1.36 -17.28 1.43
C HIS A 172 2.00 -15.94 1.82
N PHE A 173 2.17 -15.68 3.12
CA PHE A 173 2.85 -14.49 3.62
C PHE A 173 4.26 -14.32 3.03
N SER A 174 5.08 -15.36 3.05
CA SER A 174 6.45 -15.31 2.53
C SER A 174 6.50 -14.93 1.04
N LYS A 175 5.60 -15.51 0.24
CA LYS A 175 5.45 -15.20 -1.18
C LYS A 175 5.00 -13.74 -1.41
N MET A 176 3.96 -13.31 -0.70
CA MET A 176 3.38 -11.97 -0.82
C MET A 176 4.32 -10.89 -0.30
N PHE A 177 5.02 -11.15 0.81
CA PHE A 177 5.98 -10.22 1.37
C PHE A 177 7.16 -9.98 0.41
N LYS A 178 7.69 -11.06 -0.20
CA LYS A 178 8.74 -10.95 -1.22
C LYS A 178 8.27 -10.19 -2.44
N LEU A 179 7.03 -10.40 -2.91
CA LEU A 179 6.45 -9.61 -4.00
C LEU A 179 6.33 -8.12 -3.66
N SER A 180 6.01 -7.79 -2.41
CA SER A 180 5.82 -6.40 -1.96
C SER A 180 7.12 -5.65 -1.69
N THR A 181 8.16 -6.36 -1.20
CA THR A 181 9.41 -5.73 -0.71
C THR A 181 10.62 -6.04 -1.54
N GLY A 182 10.52 -7.01 -2.46
CA GLY A 182 11.65 -7.57 -3.20
C GLY A 182 12.49 -8.58 -2.40
N LEU A 183 12.30 -8.69 -1.08
CA LEU A 183 13.08 -9.53 -0.17
C LEU A 183 12.20 -10.56 0.56
N ALA A 184 12.75 -11.74 0.81
CA ALA A 184 12.10 -12.68 1.71
C ALA A 184 12.04 -12.10 3.14
N PRO A 185 11.03 -12.47 3.98
CA PRO A 185 10.84 -11.88 5.30
C PRO A 185 12.10 -11.89 6.17
N HIS A 186 12.82 -13.01 6.22
CA HIS A 186 14.07 -13.12 6.97
C HIS A 186 15.16 -12.18 6.44
N GLN A 187 15.32 -12.07 5.11
CA GLN A 187 16.29 -11.17 4.50
C GLN A 187 15.97 -9.71 4.80
N PHE A 188 14.68 -9.35 4.78
CA PHE A 188 14.22 -8.03 5.13
C PHE A 188 14.54 -7.67 6.58
N VAL A 189 14.27 -8.58 7.52
CA VAL A 189 14.62 -8.39 8.95
C VAL A 189 16.13 -8.19 9.12
N LEU A 190 16.96 -9.01 8.47
CA LEU A 190 18.41 -8.82 8.51
C LEU A 190 18.84 -7.46 7.95
N GLN A 191 18.24 -7.02 6.85
CA GLN A 191 18.52 -5.70 6.26
C GLN A 191 18.16 -4.56 7.23
N GLU A 192 16.98 -4.63 7.88
CA GLU A 192 16.56 -3.61 8.86
C GLU A 192 17.48 -3.62 10.11
N ARG A 193 17.91 -4.79 10.58
CA ARG A 193 18.90 -4.93 11.67
C ARG A 193 20.22 -4.25 11.31
N ILE A 194 20.72 -4.49 10.10
CA ILE A 194 21.95 -3.86 9.62
C ILE A 194 21.77 -2.34 9.43
N ASN A 195 20.63 -1.89 8.93
CA ASN A 195 20.35 -0.45 8.83
C ASN A 195 20.36 0.22 10.20
N ARG A 196 19.71 -0.37 11.19
CA ARG A 196 19.71 0.12 12.57
C ARG A 196 21.12 0.09 13.19
N SER A 197 21.89 -0.98 12.95
CA SER A 197 23.27 -1.08 13.46
C SER A 197 24.20 0.01 12.90
N LYS A 198 23.99 0.46 11.66
CA LYS A 198 24.75 1.59 11.10
C LYS A 198 24.50 2.89 11.85
N GLU A 199 23.27 3.13 12.32
CA GLU A 199 22.93 4.30 13.13
C GLU A 199 23.63 4.25 14.48
N LEU A 200 23.63 3.07 15.13
CA LEU A 200 24.26 2.86 16.42
C LEU A 200 25.79 2.93 16.35
N LEU A 201 26.40 2.36 15.30
CA LEU A 201 27.85 2.40 15.09
C LEU A 201 28.43 3.79 14.80
N ARG A 202 27.59 4.76 14.46
CA ARG A 202 27.98 6.17 14.28
C ARG A 202 28.01 6.94 15.60
N GLN A 203 27.56 6.37 16.70
CA GLN A 203 27.63 6.97 18.01
C GLN A 203 29.00 6.64 18.65
N ASP A 204 29.62 7.66 19.27
CA ASP A 204 30.92 7.54 19.89
C ASP A 204 30.92 6.48 20.99
N ASP A 205 32.04 5.77 21.14
CA ASP A 205 32.30 4.74 22.17
C ASP A 205 31.38 3.50 22.20
N THR A 206 30.66 3.20 21.12
CA THR A 206 29.77 2.04 21.09
C THR A 206 30.55 0.74 20.79
N LYS A 207 30.43 -0.26 21.65
CA LYS A 207 31.06 -1.57 21.42
C LYS A 207 30.28 -2.38 20.39
N ILE A 208 30.99 -2.98 19.43
CA ILE A 208 30.38 -3.78 18.36
C ILE A 208 29.53 -4.94 18.89
N VAL A 209 29.93 -5.54 20.02
CA VAL A 209 29.16 -6.63 20.65
C VAL A 209 27.82 -6.14 21.18
N ASP A 210 27.79 -4.95 21.78
CA ASP A 210 26.56 -4.38 22.34
C ASP A 210 25.60 -4.01 21.21
N VAL A 211 26.12 -3.41 20.11
CA VAL A 211 25.31 -3.15 18.90
C VAL A 211 24.73 -4.44 18.33
N ALA A 212 25.53 -5.51 18.23
CA ALA A 212 25.05 -6.79 17.71
C ALA A 212 23.87 -7.34 18.52
N LEU A 213 23.95 -7.29 19.85
CA LEU A 213 22.90 -7.75 20.76
C LEU A 213 21.66 -6.84 20.68
N GLU A 214 21.85 -5.51 20.69
CA GLU A 214 20.77 -4.52 20.63
C GLU A 214 19.93 -4.65 19.35
N VAL A 215 20.56 -4.99 18.21
CA VAL A 215 19.81 -5.21 16.97
C VAL A 215 19.36 -6.67 16.76
N GLY A 216 19.47 -7.51 17.79
CA GLY A 216 18.89 -8.85 17.83
C GLY A 216 19.73 -9.96 17.19
N PHE A 217 21.05 -9.82 17.08
CA PHE A 217 21.93 -10.94 16.76
C PHE A 217 22.35 -11.67 18.03
N GLU A 218 22.36 -13.00 17.97
CA GLU A 218 22.74 -13.84 19.11
C GLU A 218 24.23 -13.74 19.47
N ASN A 219 25.07 -13.38 18.49
CA ASN A 219 26.51 -13.23 18.72
C ASN A 219 27.14 -12.27 17.67
N GLN A 220 28.30 -11.70 18.08
CA GLN A 220 29.06 -10.76 17.26
C GLN A 220 29.63 -11.39 15.98
N ALA A 221 29.95 -12.68 15.95
CA ALA A 221 30.53 -13.32 14.77
C ALA A 221 29.52 -13.38 13.62
N HIS A 222 28.27 -13.80 13.91
CA HIS A 222 27.18 -13.81 12.95
C HIS A 222 26.85 -12.39 12.47
N PHE A 223 26.75 -11.43 13.38
CA PHE A 223 26.56 -10.02 13.04
C PHE A 223 27.64 -9.51 12.07
N THR A 224 28.93 -9.74 12.39
CA THR A 224 30.06 -9.28 11.56
C THR A 224 30.00 -9.87 10.16
N THR A 225 29.65 -11.16 10.02
CA THR A 225 29.50 -11.83 8.73
C THR A 225 28.36 -11.22 7.91
N VAL A 226 27.17 -11.07 8.52
CA VAL A 226 25.99 -10.50 7.82
C VAL A 226 26.24 -9.04 7.45
N PHE A 227 26.82 -8.25 8.37
CA PHE A 227 27.16 -6.86 8.10
C PHE A 227 28.15 -6.74 6.94
N GLY A 228 29.23 -7.55 6.95
CA GLY A 228 30.19 -7.57 5.85
C GLY A 228 29.58 -7.92 4.51
N ASN A 229 28.69 -8.90 4.47
CA ASN A 229 28.01 -9.32 3.24
C ASN A 229 27.05 -8.23 2.68
N LEU A 230 26.39 -7.47 3.55
CA LEU A 230 25.39 -6.46 3.13
C LEU A 230 25.98 -5.06 2.92
N VAL A 231 27.09 -4.74 3.59
CA VAL A 231 27.71 -3.39 3.57
C VAL A 231 29.00 -3.36 2.76
N GLY A 232 29.65 -4.50 2.56
CA GLY A 232 30.92 -4.61 1.84
C GLY A 232 32.17 -4.30 2.71
N MET A 233 31.98 -4.03 4.01
CA MET A 233 33.07 -3.80 4.97
C MET A 233 32.67 -4.29 6.36
N THR A 234 33.66 -4.52 7.24
CA THR A 234 33.38 -4.94 8.61
C THR A 234 32.77 -3.83 9.46
N PRO A 235 32.00 -4.15 10.54
CA PRO A 235 31.46 -3.15 11.46
C PRO A 235 32.53 -2.21 12.01
N ARG A 236 33.74 -2.73 12.33
CA ARG A 236 34.86 -1.94 12.83
C ARG A 236 35.43 -0.97 11.79
N GLN A 237 35.47 -1.39 10.53
CA GLN A 237 35.87 -0.49 9.43
C GLN A 237 34.83 0.60 9.22
N PHE A 238 33.56 0.24 9.29
CA PHE A 238 32.44 1.20 9.15
C PHE A 238 32.46 2.25 10.28
N GLN A 239 32.64 1.83 11.52
CA GLN A 239 32.75 2.73 12.67
C GLN A 239 33.89 3.74 12.48
N ARG A 240 35.08 3.27 12.11
CA ARG A 240 36.25 4.16 11.86
C ARG A 240 36.08 5.08 10.66
N SER A 241 35.33 4.71 9.63
CA SER A 241 35.09 5.59 8.49
C SER A 241 34.13 6.72 8.82
N SER A 242 33.24 6.55 9.78
CA SER A 242 32.33 7.59 10.28
C SER A 242 33.05 8.69 11.07
N ASP A 243 34.21 8.38 11.67
CA ASP A 243 35.02 9.35 12.41
C ASP A 243 35.69 10.43 11.50
N TYR A 244 35.69 10.20 10.18
CA TYR A 244 36.29 11.12 9.20
C TYR A 244 35.32 12.11 8.54
N GLU A 245 34.00 11.97 8.79
CA GLU A 245 32.98 12.88 8.25
C GLU A 245 32.54 13.98 9.24
N THR A 246 33.36 14.39 10.16
CA THR A 246 33.12 15.63 10.92
C THR A 246 33.52 16.82 10.04
N PRO A 247 32.59 17.70 9.65
CA PRO A 247 32.94 18.88 8.88
C PRO A 247 33.82 19.77 9.77
N VAL A 248 35.04 20.00 9.34
CA VAL A 248 35.84 21.12 9.83
C VAL A 248 35.06 22.40 9.50
N MET A 249 34.67 23.14 10.53
CA MET A 249 34.10 24.49 10.42
C MET A 249 35.08 25.46 9.77
#